data_45661953312065b7da567345c3656c19
#
_entry.id   45661953312065b7da567345c3656c19
#
_cell.length_a   1.000
_cell.length_b   1.000
_cell.length_c   1.000
_cell.angle_alpha   90.00
_cell.angle_beta   90.00
_cell.angle_gamma   90.00
#
_symmetry.space_group_name_H-M   'P 1'
#
loop_
_entity.id
_entity.type
_entity.pdbx_description
1 polymer ?
#
loop_
_entity_poly.entity_id
_entity_poly.type
_entity_poly.pdbx_seq_one_letter_code
_entity_poly.pdbx_strand_id
1 'polypeptide(L)'
;IPDLAKEEIDKVAKSYPIILSLQQNKKYSDLLCVPFYLNLIVSGGFVEENINDENNFRNLIWERIICLKDKCKKYGVLQSDVRNTVERIVFERASRFVVGVDSDIVDSDILEALKSEGIIVESKNKIRLKYDIFEDICFERYIDKVFDACHGLYNNFFDEIEKIGRCIYRRYQIWISNKLFVQEARAKFVYTLLTDN
;
A
#
# COMPACT_ATOMS: atom_id res chain seq x y z
N ILE A 1 -0.15 -16.38 13.29
CA ILE A 1 -0.69 -17.38 12.33
C ILE A 1 0.53 -17.99 11.69
N PRO A 2 0.69 -19.34 11.69
CA PRO A 2 1.82 -19.99 11.03
C PRO A 2 1.75 -19.79 9.52
N ASP A 3 2.93 -19.86 8.87
CA ASP A 3 3.02 -19.83 7.43
C ASP A 3 2.35 -21.09 6.82
N LEU A 4 1.80 -20.90 5.62
CA LEU A 4 1.16 -21.98 4.87
C LEU A 4 2.21 -22.94 4.31
N ALA A 5 1.91 -24.25 4.34
CA ALA A 5 2.72 -25.22 3.66
C ALA A 5 2.54 -25.15 2.13
N LYS A 6 3.56 -25.59 1.39
CA LYS A 6 3.52 -25.55 -0.08
C LYS A 6 2.32 -26.28 -0.66
N GLU A 7 1.96 -27.42 -0.07
CA GLU A 7 0.80 -28.23 -0.49
C GLU A 7 -0.54 -27.50 -0.34
N GLU A 8 -0.64 -26.60 0.64
CA GLU A 8 -1.83 -25.77 0.84
C GLU A 8 -1.93 -24.70 -0.24
N ILE A 9 -0.81 -24.05 -0.55
CA ILE A 9 -0.72 -23.05 -1.63
C ILE A 9 -1.02 -23.70 -2.99
N ASP A 10 -0.49 -24.91 -3.24
CA ASP A 10 -0.72 -25.68 -4.48
C ASP A 10 -2.22 -26.03 -4.66
N LYS A 11 -2.94 -26.28 -3.57
CA LYS A 11 -4.39 -26.49 -3.63
C LYS A 11 -5.13 -25.22 -4.07
N VAL A 12 -4.77 -24.07 -3.54
CA VAL A 12 -5.36 -22.78 -3.90
C VAL A 12 -5.00 -22.40 -5.34
N ALA A 13 -3.76 -22.66 -5.75
CA ALA A 13 -3.26 -22.38 -7.10
C ALA A 13 -4.06 -23.09 -8.21
N LYS A 14 -4.66 -24.26 -7.93
CA LYS A 14 -5.55 -24.94 -8.90
C LYS A 14 -6.78 -24.12 -9.27
N SER A 15 -7.26 -23.31 -8.35
CA SER A 15 -8.45 -22.47 -8.56
C SER A 15 -8.09 -21.03 -9.00
N TYR A 16 -6.83 -20.62 -8.80
CA TYR A 16 -6.35 -19.26 -9.05
C TYR A 16 -5.03 -19.30 -9.83
N PRO A 17 -5.07 -19.27 -11.18
CA PRO A 17 -3.87 -19.37 -12.04
C PRO A 17 -2.78 -18.36 -11.75
N ILE A 18 -3.14 -17.16 -11.29
CA ILE A 18 -2.20 -16.12 -10.86
C ILE A 18 -1.22 -16.61 -9.79
N ILE A 19 -1.67 -17.49 -8.90
CA ILE A 19 -0.84 -18.04 -7.83
C ILE A 19 0.26 -18.93 -8.41
N LEU A 20 -0.03 -19.72 -9.46
CA LEU A 20 0.99 -20.50 -10.16
C LEU A 20 2.07 -19.61 -10.77
N SER A 21 1.66 -18.51 -11.38
CA SER A 21 2.57 -17.53 -11.96
C SER A 21 3.51 -16.92 -10.89
N LEU A 22 2.94 -16.56 -9.73
CA LEU A 22 3.70 -16.01 -8.61
C LEU A 22 4.65 -17.04 -7.96
N GLN A 23 4.26 -18.31 -7.88
CA GLN A 23 5.10 -19.38 -7.33
C GLN A 23 6.37 -19.61 -8.15
N GLN A 24 6.37 -19.31 -9.45
CA GLN A 24 7.55 -19.45 -10.32
C GLN A 24 8.65 -18.45 -9.98
N ASN A 25 8.32 -17.36 -9.30
CA ASN A 25 9.28 -16.37 -8.81
C ASN A 25 9.55 -16.60 -7.32
N LYS A 26 10.78 -17.00 -6.98
CA LYS A 26 11.19 -17.31 -5.60
C LYS A 26 10.81 -16.22 -4.59
N LYS A 27 10.92 -14.95 -4.99
CA LYS A 27 10.60 -13.81 -4.13
C LYS A 27 9.13 -13.78 -3.73
N TYR A 28 8.22 -14.16 -4.64
CA TYR A 28 6.80 -14.20 -4.35
C TYR A 28 6.35 -15.50 -3.70
N SER A 29 7.08 -16.60 -3.93
CA SER A 29 6.77 -17.88 -3.28
C SER A 29 6.79 -17.73 -1.76
N ASP A 30 7.74 -16.96 -1.22
CA ASP A 30 7.84 -16.71 0.21
C ASP A 30 6.66 -15.84 0.73
N LEU A 31 6.22 -14.84 -0.05
CA LEU A 31 5.03 -14.04 0.27
C LEU A 31 3.75 -14.87 0.28
N LEU A 32 3.61 -15.83 -0.63
CA LEU A 32 2.44 -16.71 -0.70
C LEU A 32 2.31 -17.64 0.51
N CYS A 33 3.41 -17.93 1.21
CA CYS A 33 3.38 -18.67 2.45
C CYS A 33 2.65 -17.92 3.58
N VAL A 34 2.58 -16.59 3.50
CA VAL A 34 1.86 -15.78 4.48
C VAL A 34 0.37 -15.75 4.13
N PRO A 35 -0.53 -16.30 4.99
CA PRO A 35 -1.97 -16.40 4.70
C PRO A 35 -2.61 -15.08 4.31
N PHE A 36 -2.12 -13.98 4.86
CA PHE A 36 -2.59 -12.63 4.57
C PHE A 36 -2.44 -12.27 3.09
N TYR A 37 -1.24 -12.46 2.51
CA TYR A 37 -1.00 -12.11 1.11
C TYR A 37 -1.76 -13.03 0.15
N LEU A 38 -1.81 -14.33 0.47
CA LEU A 38 -2.59 -15.28 -0.31
C LEU A 38 -4.08 -14.88 -0.35
N ASN A 39 -4.64 -14.51 0.80
CA ASN A 39 -6.03 -14.05 0.87
C ASN A 39 -6.23 -12.74 0.09
N LEU A 40 -5.30 -11.79 0.14
CA LEU A 40 -5.38 -10.55 -0.64
C LEU A 40 -5.40 -10.83 -2.15
N ILE A 41 -4.58 -11.76 -2.63
CA ILE A 41 -4.52 -12.12 -4.05
C ILE A 41 -5.84 -12.78 -4.48
N VAL A 42 -6.34 -13.72 -3.69
CA VAL A 42 -7.60 -14.42 -3.97
C VAL A 42 -8.79 -13.48 -3.94
N SER A 43 -8.90 -12.62 -2.92
CA SER A 43 -10.02 -11.69 -2.75
C SER A 43 -9.96 -10.49 -3.69
N GLY A 44 -8.76 -10.10 -4.11
CA GLY A 44 -8.52 -8.98 -5.02
C GLY A 44 -8.88 -9.27 -6.49
N GLY A 45 -9.22 -10.54 -6.82
CA GLY A 45 -9.60 -10.90 -8.19
C GLY A 45 -8.49 -10.65 -9.21
N PHE A 46 -7.23 -10.80 -8.82
CA PHE A 46 -6.10 -10.69 -9.74
C PHE A 46 -6.22 -11.79 -10.80
N VAL A 47 -6.47 -11.40 -12.03
CA VAL A 47 -6.59 -12.31 -13.17
C VAL A 47 -5.48 -11.94 -14.14
N GLU A 48 -4.62 -12.91 -14.49
CA GLU A 48 -3.64 -12.88 -15.59
C GLU A 48 -2.76 -11.61 -15.70
N GLU A 49 -2.54 -10.88 -14.61
CA GLU A 49 -1.64 -9.72 -14.62
C GLU A 49 -0.20 -10.18 -14.46
N ASN A 50 0.67 -9.70 -15.34
CA ASN A 50 2.12 -9.92 -15.21
C ASN A 50 2.65 -9.16 -13.99
N ILE A 51 2.75 -9.84 -12.87
CA ILE A 51 3.42 -9.32 -11.68
C ILE A 51 4.92 -9.56 -11.85
N ASN A 52 5.59 -8.56 -12.41
CA ASN A 52 7.01 -8.68 -12.77
C ASN A 52 7.95 -8.34 -11.61
N ASP A 53 7.51 -7.50 -10.69
CA ASP A 53 8.29 -7.06 -9.54
C ASP A 53 7.41 -6.68 -8.34
N GLU A 54 8.04 -6.46 -7.19
CA GLU A 54 7.36 -6.14 -5.94
C GLU A 54 6.61 -4.79 -6.00
N ASN A 55 7.16 -3.81 -6.71
CA ASN A 55 6.50 -2.51 -6.87
C ASN A 55 5.20 -2.65 -7.65
N ASN A 56 5.21 -3.47 -8.71
CA ASN A 56 4.02 -3.79 -9.47
C ASN A 56 2.97 -4.49 -8.59
N PHE A 57 3.38 -5.47 -7.79
CA PHE A 57 2.48 -6.16 -6.85
C PHE A 57 1.88 -5.20 -5.81
N ARG A 58 2.68 -4.32 -5.21
CA ARG A 58 2.21 -3.30 -4.25
C ARG A 58 1.27 -2.29 -4.91
N ASN A 59 1.55 -1.92 -6.17
CA ASN A 59 0.66 -1.08 -6.97
C ASN A 59 -0.70 -1.74 -7.23
N LEU A 60 -0.73 -3.04 -7.50
CA LEU A 60 -1.97 -3.78 -7.68
C LEU A 60 -2.79 -3.86 -6.38
N ILE A 61 -2.15 -4.11 -5.25
CA ILE A 61 -2.82 -4.05 -3.93
C ILE A 61 -3.42 -2.65 -3.72
N TRP A 62 -2.67 -1.60 -3.99
CA TRP A 62 -3.18 -0.23 -3.86
C TRP A 62 -4.38 0.03 -4.73
N GLU A 63 -4.25 -0.19 -6.04
CA GLU A 63 -5.30 0.17 -6.99
C GLU A 63 -6.56 -0.69 -6.83
N ARG A 64 -6.40 -2.01 -6.76
CA ARG A 64 -7.55 -2.93 -6.80
C ARG A 64 -8.17 -3.20 -5.44
N ILE A 65 -7.34 -3.34 -4.41
CA ILE A 65 -7.82 -3.69 -3.07
C ILE A 65 -8.11 -2.43 -2.29
N ILE A 66 -7.11 -1.57 -2.07
CA ILE A 66 -7.25 -0.41 -1.18
C ILE A 66 -8.14 0.67 -1.82
N CYS A 67 -7.92 0.99 -3.10
CA CYS A 67 -8.69 2.00 -3.83
C CYS A 67 -9.90 1.43 -4.59
N LEU A 68 -10.24 0.16 -4.40
CA LEU A 68 -11.45 -0.50 -4.91
C LEU A 68 -11.69 -0.32 -6.41
N LYS A 69 -10.64 -0.23 -7.25
CA LYS A 69 -10.73 0.11 -8.69
C LYS A 69 -11.87 -0.60 -9.41
N ASP A 70 -11.97 -1.91 -9.25
CA ASP A 70 -12.95 -2.75 -9.97
C ASP A 70 -14.31 -2.81 -9.25
N LYS A 71 -14.40 -2.25 -8.02
CA LYS A 71 -15.59 -2.32 -7.17
C LYS A 71 -16.29 -0.97 -6.98
N CYS A 72 -15.66 0.14 -7.36
CA CYS A 72 -16.21 1.49 -7.19
C CYS A 72 -17.61 1.64 -7.80
N LYS A 73 -17.85 1.06 -8.99
CA LYS A 73 -19.16 1.08 -9.66
C LYS A 73 -20.28 0.44 -8.82
N LYS A 74 -19.95 -0.61 -8.08
CA LYS A 74 -20.91 -1.32 -7.21
C LYS A 74 -21.47 -0.41 -6.12
N TYR A 75 -20.64 0.52 -5.65
CA TYR A 75 -20.98 1.45 -4.57
C TYR A 75 -21.33 2.85 -5.05
N GLY A 76 -21.31 3.11 -6.35
CA GLY A 76 -21.61 4.43 -6.91
C GLY A 76 -20.56 5.51 -6.59
N VAL A 77 -19.34 5.12 -6.23
CA VAL A 77 -18.26 6.03 -5.84
C VAL A 77 -17.18 6.15 -6.92
N LEU A 78 -16.43 7.24 -6.91
CA LEU A 78 -15.28 7.42 -7.81
C LEU A 78 -14.01 6.88 -7.14
N GLN A 79 -13.17 6.21 -7.91
CA GLN A 79 -11.90 5.69 -7.42
C GLN A 79 -10.99 6.80 -6.87
N SER A 80 -11.01 7.97 -7.50
CA SER A 80 -10.28 9.16 -7.03
C SER A 80 -10.66 9.55 -5.60
N ASP A 81 -11.95 9.50 -5.30
CA ASP A 81 -12.49 9.92 -4.00
C ASP A 81 -12.19 8.89 -2.92
N VAL A 82 -12.27 7.59 -3.28
CA VAL A 82 -11.80 6.50 -2.41
C VAL A 82 -10.32 6.67 -2.08
N ARG A 83 -9.47 6.93 -3.09
CA ARG A 83 -8.04 7.16 -2.91
C ARG A 83 -7.77 8.34 -1.97
N ASN A 84 -8.36 9.50 -2.26
CA ASN A 84 -8.19 10.70 -1.45
C ASN A 84 -8.66 10.49 -0.01
N THR A 85 -9.72 9.71 0.18
CA THR A 85 -10.24 9.38 1.50
C THR A 85 -9.27 8.49 2.28
N VAL A 86 -8.73 7.45 1.64
CA VAL A 86 -7.74 6.57 2.27
C VAL A 86 -6.48 7.35 2.65
N GLU A 87 -5.93 8.17 1.75
CA GLU A 87 -4.78 9.02 2.02
C GLU A 87 -5.07 9.96 3.21
N ARG A 88 -6.25 10.59 3.25
CA ARG A 88 -6.65 11.47 4.35
C ARG A 88 -6.71 10.74 5.69
N ILE A 89 -7.32 9.55 5.74
CA ILE A 89 -7.38 8.74 6.97
C ILE A 89 -5.96 8.44 7.48
N VAL A 90 -5.07 8.00 6.58
CA VAL A 90 -3.70 7.62 6.93
C VAL A 90 -2.91 8.82 7.44
N PHE A 91 -2.93 9.94 6.72
CA PHE A 91 -2.14 11.12 7.07
C PHE A 91 -2.66 11.84 8.30
N GLU A 92 -3.98 11.96 8.46
CA GLU A 92 -4.56 12.58 9.64
C GLU A 92 -4.31 11.75 10.90
N ARG A 93 -4.45 10.41 10.80
CA ARG A 93 -4.09 9.50 11.88
C ARG A 93 -2.62 9.63 12.27
N ALA A 94 -1.73 9.69 11.29
CA ALA A 94 -0.30 9.76 11.48
C ALA A 94 0.14 11.10 12.08
N SER A 95 -0.34 12.22 11.54
CA SER A 95 0.03 13.57 12.02
C SER A 95 -0.43 13.86 13.43
N ARG A 96 -1.59 13.31 13.83
CA ARG A 96 -2.16 13.48 15.18
C ARG A 96 -1.72 12.42 16.18
N PHE A 97 -0.98 11.39 15.76
CA PHE A 97 -0.59 10.24 16.60
C PHE A 97 -1.78 9.55 17.29
N VAL A 98 -2.92 9.43 16.59
CA VAL A 98 -4.13 8.80 17.12
C VAL A 98 -4.31 7.37 16.60
N VAL A 99 -5.05 6.57 17.34
CA VAL A 99 -5.36 5.17 16.94
C VAL A 99 -6.32 5.13 15.75
N GLY A 100 -7.20 6.10 15.63
CA GLY A 100 -8.16 6.25 14.53
C GLY A 100 -8.69 7.67 14.44
N VAL A 101 -9.16 8.05 13.27
CA VAL A 101 -9.77 9.35 12.97
C VAL A 101 -11.30 9.28 13.06
N ASP A 102 -11.99 10.40 13.20
CA ASP A 102 -13.44 10.42 13.25
C ASP A 102 -14.05 9.96 11.92
N SER A 103 -15.09 9.13 11.98
CA SER A 103 -15.74 8.59 10.77
C SER A 103 -16.54 9.66 10.00
N ASP A 104 -16.95 10.73 10.67
CA ASP A 104 -17.67 11.87 10.09
C ASP A 104 -16.86 12.70 9.09
N ILE A 105 -15.55 12.53 9.05
CA ILE A 105 -14.70 13.13 8.01
C ILE A 105 -14.85 12.43 6.64
N VAL A 106 -15.47 11.26 6.58
CA VAL A 106 -15.58 10.43 5.37
C VAL A 106 -17.01 10.47 4.84
N ASP A 107 -17.15 10.57 3.53
CA ASP A 107 -18.45 10.42 2.86
C ASP A 107 -19.06 9.05 3.18
N SER A 108 -20.40 9.01 3.40
CA SER A 108 -21.11 7.81 3.85
C SER A 108 -20.98 6.63 2.89
N ASP A 109 -21.05 6.90 1.59
CA ASP A 109 -21.02 5.84 0.58
C ASP A 109 -19.61 5.26 0.44
N ILE A 110 -18.59 6.11 0.55
CA ILE A 110 -17.18 5.68 0.58
C ILE A 110 -16.89 4.92 1.87
N LEU A 111 -17.41 5.39 3.01
CA LEU A 111 -17.26 4.72 4.30
C LEU A 111 -17.84 3.30 4.25
N GLU A 112 -19.07 3.17 3.71
CA GLU A 112 -19.73 1.88 3.54
C GLU A 112 -18.95 0.95 2.60
N ALA A 113 -18.48 1.47 1.47
CA ALA A 113 -17.67 0.71 0.53
C ALA A 113 -16.41 0.16 1.17
N LEU A 114 -15.63 1.01 1.85
CA LEU A 114 -14.38 0.64 2.51
C LEU A 114 -14.60 -0.37 3.65
N LYS A 115 -15.70 -0.23 4.41
CA LYS A 115 -16.09 -1.19 5.47
C LYS A 115 -16.52 -2.53 4.90
N SER A 116 -17.40 -2.52 3.91
CA SER A 116 -17.93 -3.74 3.27
C SER A 116 -16.82 -4.57 2.60
N GLU A 117 -15.82 -3.91 2.03
CA GLU A 117 -14.67 -4.57 1.42
C GLU A 117 -13.52 -4.87 2.42
N GLY A 118 -13.73 -4.56 3.70
CA GLY A 118 -12.80 -4.90 4.77
C GLY A 118 -11.47 -4.13 4.73
N ILE A 119 -11.47 -2.92 4.14
CA ILE A 119 -10.28 -2.04 4.07
C ILE A 119 -10.09 -1.29 5.36
N ILE A 120 -11.19 -0.86 5.97
CA ILE A 120 -11.17 -0.14 7.25
C ILE A 120 -11.89 -0.92 8.33
N VAL A 121 -11.56 -0.59 9.56
CA VAL A 121 -12.29 -1.00 10.77
C VAL A 121 -12.75 0.24 11.51
N GLU A 122 -13.96 0.15 12.08
CA GLU A 122 -14.55 1.20 12.88
C GLU A 122 -14.77 0.73 14.32
N SER A 123 -14.45 1.58 15.27
CA SER A 123 -14.72 1.38 16.68
C SER A 123 -15.00 2.71 17.35
N LYS A 124 -16.15 2.85 18.03
CA LYS A 124 -16.53 4.07 18.75
C LYS A 124 -16.42 5.32 17.90
N ASN A 125 -16.97 5.30 16.69
CA ASN A 125 -16.92 6.39 15.72
C ASN A 125 -15.51 6.77 15.23
N LYS A 126 -14.52 5.93 15.50
CA LYS A 126 -13.14 6.09 14.99
C LYS A 126 -12.85 5.03 13.95
N ILE A 127 -12.28 5.45 12.84
CA ILE A 127 -11.89 4.58 11.72
C ILE A 127 -10.37 4.56 11.54
N ARG A 128 -9.86 3.43 11.09
CA ARG A 128 -8.47 3.25 10.66
C ARG A 128 -8.39 2.17 9.60
N LEU A 129 -7.31 2.10 8.87
CA LEU A 129 -7.08 0.96 7.99
C LEU A 129 -7.00 -0.33 8.82
N LYS A 130 -7.53 -1.41 8.25
CA LYS A 130 -7.60 -2.71 8.92
C LYS A 130 -6.23 -3.32 9.16
N TYR A 131 -5.30 -3.09 8.23
CA TYR A 131 -3.96 -3.67 8.25
C TYR A 131 -2.90 -2.58 8.11
N ASP A 132 -1.85 -2.65 8.91
CA ASP A 132 -0.75 -1.69 8.91
C ASP A 132 -0.02 -1.65 7.55
N ILE A 133 0.04 -2.79 6.84
CA ILE A 133 0.63 -2.84 5.51
C ILE A 133 -0.10 -1.93 4.49
N PHE A 134 -1.39 -1.69 4.65
CA PHE A 134 -2.11 -0.75 3.78
C PHE A 134 -1.65 0.69 4.00
N GLU A 135 -1.34 1.06 5.24
CA GLU A 135 -0.76 2.36 5.56
C GLU A 135 0.67 2.48 5.02
N ASP A 136 1.46 1.41 5.16
CA ASP A 136 2.83 1.38 4.64
C ASP A 136 2.85 1.58 3.12
N ILE A 137 1.96 0.91 2.38
CA ILE A 137 1.80 1.11 0.93
C ILE A 137 1.38 2.55 0.61
N CYS A 138 0.45 3.14 1.38
CA CYS A 138 0.02 4.52 1.19
C CYS A 138 1.18 5.50 1.38
N PHE A 139 1.98 5.35 2.44
CA PHE A 139 3.14 6.20 2.70
C PHE A 139 4.22 6.06 1.63
N GLU A 140 4.54 4.84 1.21
CA GLU A 140 5.55 4.62 0.16
C GLU A 140 5.15 5.31 -1.14
N ARG A 141 3.89 5.20 -1.54
CA ARG A 141 3.37 5.88 -2.73
C ARG A 141 3.41 7.40 -2.59
N TYR A 142 3.12 7.92 -1.42
CA TYR A 142 3.25 9.36 -1.17
C TYR A 142 4.71 9.81 -1.31
N ILE A 143 5.65 9.08 -0.70
CA ILE A 143 7.08 9.38 -0.80
C ILE A 143 7.54 9.32 -2.27
N ASP A 144 7.14 8.29 -3.03
CA ASP A 144 7.44 8.21 -4.47
C ASP A 144 6.90 9.42 -5.24
N LYS A 145 5.65 9.81 -4.99
CA LYS A 145 5.01 10.96 -5.64
C LYS A 145 5.74 12.26 -5.35
N VAL A 146 6.09 12.50 -4.08
CA VAL A 146 6.82 13.70 -3.67
C VAL A 146 8.23 13.71 -4.27
N PHE A 147 8.89 12.55 -4.27
CA PHE A 147 10.22 12.39 -4.85
C PHE A 147 10.23 12.69 -6.35
N ASP A 148 9.27 12.15 -7.10
CA ASP A 148 9.16 12.38 -8.54
C ASP A 148 8.79 13.85 -8.85
N ALA A 149 8.00 14.50 -7.98
CA ALA A 149 7.59 15.90 -8.15
C ALA A 149 8.69 16.91 -7.81
N CYS A 150 9.69 16.56 -7.03
CA CYS A 150 10.74 17.50 -6.62
C CYS A 150 11.73 17.83 -7.75
N HIS A 151 11.77 17.05 -8.84
CA HIS A 151 12.60 17.31 -10.04
C HIS A 151 14.07 17.69 -9.73
N GLY A 152 14.65 17.10 -8.67
CA GLY A 152 16.01 17.39 -8.21
C GLY A 152 16.15 18.55 -7.23
N LEU A 153 15.05 19.16 -6.78
CA LEU A 153 15.04 20.17 -5.72
C LEU A 153 14.79 19.48 -4.35
N TYR A 154 15.83 18.89 -3.81
CA TYR A 154 15.73 17.97 -2.69
C TYR A 154 15.29 18.60 -1.36
N ASN A 155 15.58 19.87 -1.13
CA ASN A 155 15.05 20.59 0.04
C ASN A 155 13.52 20.55 0.05
N ASN A 156 12.88 20.74 -1.11
CA ASN A 156 11.44 20.68 -1.25
C ASN A 156 10.90 19.26 -0.92
N PHE A 157 11.66 18.21 -1.25
CA PHE A 157 11.30 16.83 -0.92
C PHE A 157 11.25 16.61 0.60
N PHE A 158 12.27 17.05 1.32
CA PHE A 158 12.30 16.91 2.78
C PHE A 158 11.23 17.75 3.46
N ASP A 159 11.03 18.99 3.01
CA ASP A 159 9.98 19.89 3.53
C ASP A 159 8.58 19.25 3.38
N GLU A 160 8.30 18.60 2.26
CA GLU A 160 7.02 17.92 2.04
C GLU A 160 6.86 16.68 2.92
N ILE A 161 7.92 15.89 3.09
CA ILE A 161 7.90 14.71 3.96
C ILE A 161 7.71 15.12 5.42
N GLU A 162 8.39 16.18 5.88
CA GLU A 162 8.29 16.65 7.25
C GLU A 162 6.90 17.16 7.65
N LYS A 163 6.09 17.63 6.68
CA LYS A 163 4.71 18.04 6.93
C LYS A 163 3.83 16.93 7.51
N ILE A 164 4.14 15.67 7.21
CA ILE A 164 3.42 14.52 7.76
C ILE A 164 3.79 14.24 9.21
N GLY A 165 4.98 14.70 9.63
CA GLY A 165 5.47 14.51 10.99
C GLY A 165 6.35 13.25 11.14
N ARG A 166 6.80 13.01 12.38
CA ARG A 166 7.83 12.01 12.69
C ARG A 166 7.47 10.56 12.34
N CYS A 167 6.20 10.25 12.21
CA CYS A 167 5.74 8.90 11.88
C CYS A 167 6.19 8.43 10.50
N ILE A 168 6.52 9.34 9.57
CA ILE A 168 6.97 9.00 8.23
C ILE A 168 8.43 8.52 8.20
N TYR A 169 9.27 8.89 9.18
CA TYR A 169 10.71 8.61 9.11
C TYR A 169 11.04 7.13 9.00
N ARG A 170 10.32 6.26 9.72
CA ARG A 170 10.53 4.81 9.59
C ARG A 170 10.21 4.31 8.18
N ARG A 171 9.11 4.80 7.58
CA ARG A 171 8.71 4.42 6.22
C ARG A 171 9.65 4.98 5.18
N TYR A 172 10.12 6.19 5.40
CA TYR A 172 11.17 6.80 4.61
C TYR A 172 12.48 5.98 4.63
N GLN A 173 12.90 5.50 5.80
CA GLN A 173 14.07 4.61 5.90
C GLN A 173 13.90 3.31 5.12
N ILE A 174 12.72 2.68 5.18
CA ILE A 174 12.41 1.48 4.42
C ILE A 174 12.40 1.80 2.91
N TRP A 175 11.75 2.88 2.53
CA TRP A 175 11.66 3.33 1.15
C TRP A 175 13.06 3.60 0.56
N ILE A 176 13.90 4.34 1.25
CA ILE A 176 15.27 4.65 0.81
C ILE A 176 16.11 3.38 0.68
N SER A 177 16.00 2.45 1.63
CA SER A 177 16.70 1.17 1.58
C SER A 177 16.29 0.38 0.34
N ASN A 178 15.00 0.30 0.06
CA ASN A 178 14.49 -0.37 -1.14
C ASN A 178 14.99 0.29 -2.44
N LYS A 179 15.04 1.64 -2.49
CA LYS A 179 15.53 2.38 -3.67
C LYS A 179 17.03 2.19 -3.88
N LEU A 180 17.83 2.15 -2.80
CA LEU A 180 19.26 1.91 -2.88
C LEU A 180 19.62 0.55 -3.47
N PHE A 181 18.81 -0.48 -3.15
CA PHE A 181 19.10 -1.85 -3.62
C PHE A 181 18.59 -2.13 -5.04
N VAL A 182 17.64 -1.35 -5.58
CA VAL A 182 16.94 -1.70 -6.82
C VAL A 182 17.42 -0.90 -8.04
N GLN A 183 18.01 0.29 -7.87
CA GLN A 183 18.38 1.13 -9.03
C GLN A 183 19.65 1.95 -8.77
N GLU A 184 20.74 1.59 -9.46
CA GLU A 184 22.05 2.24 -9.35
C GLU A 184 22.03 3.78 -9.59
N ALA A 185 21.21 4.25 -10.54
CA ALA A 185 21.04 5.67 -10.81
C ALA A 185 20.30 6.44 -9.71
N ARG A 186 19.30 5.79 -9.06
CA ARG A 186 18.59 6.36 -7.91
C ARG A 186 19.43 6.25 -6.63
N ALA A 187 20.29 5.23 -6.51
CA ALA A 187 21.25 5.11 -5.43
C ALA A 187 22.24 6.28 -5.41
N LYS A 188 22.76 6.67 -6.55
CA LYS A 188 23.65 7.83 -6.69
C LYS A 188 22.95 9.12 -6.26
N PHE A 189 21.69 9.28 -6.61
CA PHE A 189 20.86 10.40 -6.19
C PHE A 189 20.62 10.45 -4.68
N VAL A 190 20.25 9.33 -4.08
CA VAL A 190 20.04 9.24 -2.63
C VAL A 190 21.35 9.48 -1.88
N TYR A 191 22.49 9.03 -2.41
CA TYR A 191 23.80 9.34 -1.86
C TYR A 191 24.06 10.86 -1.85
N THR A 192 23.73 11.53 -2.96
CA THR A 192 23.83 13.01 -3.04
C THR A 192 22.95 13.70 -2.00
N LEU A 193 21.70 13.23 -1.81
CA LEU A 193 20.80 13.74 -0.76
C LEU A 193 21.37 13.61 0.67
N LEU A 194 22.16 12.58 0.93
CA LEU A 194 22.74 12.34 2.25
C LEU A 194 24.06 13.08 2.46
N THR A 195 24.72 13.51 1.40
CA THR A 195 26.05 14.14 1.46
C THR A 195 26.04 15.65 1.26
N ASP A 196 24.97 16.22 0.71
CA ASP A 196 24.83 17.66 0.43
C ASP A 196 24.19 18.46 1.60
N ASN A 197 24.10 17.86 2.81
CA ASN A 197 23.66 18.53 4.06
C ASN A 197 24.82 18.76 5.00
#